data_526977f8216d6e537878607ccd8132b5
#
_entry.id   526977f8216d6e537878607ccd8132b5
#
_cell.length_a   1.000
_cell.length_b   1.000
_cell.length_c   1.000
_cell.angle_alpha   90.00
_cell.angle_beta   90.00
_cell.angle_gamma   90.00
#
_symmetry.space_group_name_H-M   'P 1'
#
loop_
_entity.id
_entity.type
_entity.pdbx_description
1 polymer ?
#
loop_
_entity_poly.entity_id
_entity_poly.type
_entity_poly.pdbx_seq_one_letter_code
_entity_poly.pdbx_strand_id
1 'polypeptide(L)'
;TLKNDVLMSFLTQSLDKVYLESVREKEGGSYGVSVYGQLSRYPNDDEAFLQIYFDTDPAKREKMTQIIMNELQKIAQDGPAAEHINKTKEFMLKKHTEQMKENGYWLNILNQYYWYKADMDSNFQQVVESITPEDVKQFAKALLEQNNCIEVSLCFLRL
;
A
#
# COMPACT_ATOMS: atom_id res chain seq x y z
N THR A 1 4.43 -3.91 13.86
CA THR A 1 5.08 -2.71 14.44
C THR A 1 4.61 -1.46 13.72
N LEU A 2 4.69 -0.29 14.37
CA LEU A 2 4.40 1.01 13.73
C LEU A 2 5.18 1.18 12.41
N LYS A 3 6.47 0.79 12.39
CA LYS A 3 7.29 0.88 11.19
C LYS A 3 6.71 0.07 10.04
N ASN A 4 6.18 -1.12 10.28
CA ASN A 4 5.59 -1.94 9.23
C ASN A 4 4.29 -1.33 8.68
N ASP A 5 3.43 -0.75 9.54
CA ASP A 5 2.22 -0.05 9.10
C ASP A 5 2.56 1.19 8.24
N VAL A 6 3.59 1.92 8.64
CA VAL A 6 4.11 3.04 7.86
C VAL A 6 4.67 2.55 6.52
N LEU A 7 5.47 1.46 6.50
CA LEU A 7 5.99 0.86 5.27
C LEU A 7 4.88 0.39 4.33
N MET A 8 3.83 -0.25 4.85
CA MET A 8 2.65 -0.61 4.06
C MET A 8 2.00 0.62 3.42
N SER A 9 1.88 1.71 4.19
CA SER A 9 1.35 2.98 3.66
C SER A 9 2.23 3.60 2.57
N PHE A 10 3.55 3.53 2.72
CA PHE A 10 4.48 3.98 1.67
C PHE A 10 4.41 3.11 0.42
N LEU A 11 4.30 1.80 0.58
CA LEU A 11 4.17 0.88 -0.56
C LEU A 11 2.87 1.13 -1.32
N THR A 12 1.73 1.22 -0.63
CA THR A 12 0.44 1.45 -1.28
C THR A 12 0.40 2.78 -2.03
N GLN A 13 0.89 3.87 -1.43
CA GLN A 13 0.94 5.16 -2.10
C GLN A 13 1.90 5.19 -3.30
N SER A 14 3.03 4.46 -3.20
CA SER A 14 3.95 4.33 -4.33
C SER A 14 3.31 3.56 -5.48
N LEU A 15 2.59 2.48 -5.18
CA LEU A 15 1.87 1.68 -6.17
C LEU A 15 0.71 2.45 -6.80
N ASP A 16 -0.10 3.16 -6.01
CA ASP A 16 -1.20 4.00 -6.52
C ASP A 16 -0.70 4.97 -7.59
N LYS A 17 0.43 5.63 -7.32
CA LYS A 17 1.02 6.57 -8.27
C LYS A 17 1.53 5.89 -9.53
N VAL A 18 2.27 4.80 -9.38
CA VAL A 18 2.83 4.05 -10.52
C VAL A 18 1.73 3.48 -11.39
N TYR A 19 0.64 2.97 -10.79
CA TYR A 19 -0.49 2.43 -11.55
C TYR A 19 -1.30 3.51 -12.24
N LEU A 20 -1.44 4.70 -11.64
CA LEU A 20 -2.06 5.83 -12.31
C LEU A 20 -1.33 6.14 -13.62
N GLU A 21 0.00 6.16 -13.59
CA GLU A 21 0.83 6.46 -14.75
C GLU A 21 0.84 5.30 -15.78
N SER A 22 1.05 4.06 -15.33
CA SER A 22 1.26 2.91 -16.21
C SER A 22 -0.05 2.33 -16.77
N VAL A 23 -1.09 2.24 -15.96
CA VAL A 23 -2.36 1.60 -16.34
C VAL A 23 -3.32 2.60 -16.98
N ARG A 24 -3.49 3.77 -16.35
CA ARG A 24 -4.46 4.76 -16.80
C ARG A 24 -3.93 5.62 -17.92
N GLU A 25 -2.77 6.26 -17.73
CA GLU A 25 -2.27 7.27 -18.67
C GLU A 25 -1.64 6.66 -19.93
N LYS A 26 -0.82 5.61 -19.78
CA LYS A 26 -0.12 5.00 -20.91
C LYS A 26 -0.96 4.01 -21.69
N GLU A 27 -1.75 3.20 -21.01
CA GLU A 27 -2.48 2.09 -21.66
C GLU A 27 -3.95 2.38 -21.89
N GLY A 28 -4.54 3.34 -21.15
CA GLY A 28 -5.99 3.60 -21.20
C GLY A 28 -6.81 2.33 -20.94
N GLY A 29 -6.25 1.42 -20.14
CA GLY A 29 -6.77 0.07 -19.97
C GLY A 29 -7.77 -0.07 -18.84
N SER A 30 -7.83 0.93 -17.96
CA SER A 30 -8.73 0.95 -16.80
C SER A 30 -9.16 2.37 -16.50
N TYR A 31 -10.33 2.54 -15.90
CA TYR A 31 -10.79 3.82 -15.34
C TYR A 31 -10.08 4.19 -14.04
N GLY A 32 -9.59 3.20 -13.32
CA GLY A 32 -8.82 3.39 -12.10
C GLY A 32 -8.26 2.08 -11.57
N VAL A 33 -7.18 2.19 -10.83
CA VAL A 33 -6.60 1.11 -10.03
C VAL A 33 -6.60 1.59 -8.60
N SER A 34 -7.05 0.76 -7.67
CA SER A 34 -7.04 1.07 -6.24
C SER A 34 -6.15 0.07 -5.52
N VAL A 35 -5.29 0.57 -4.65
CA VAL A 35 -4.39 -0.24 -3.83
C VAL A 35 -4.80 -0.11 -2.38
N TYR A 36 -5.02 -1.22 -1.72
CA TYR A 36 -5.30 -1.28 -0.31
C TYR A 36 -4.30 -2.22 0.37
N GLY A 37 -3.72 -1.78 1.47
CA GLY A 37 -2.79 -2.57 2.27
C GLY A 37 -3.11 -2.50 3.74
N GLN A 38 -3.03 -3.64 4.41
CA GLN A 38 -3.28 -3.76 5.84
C GLN A 38 -2.35 -4.79 6.46
N LEU A 39 -1.95 -4.52 7.70
CA LEU A 39 -1.32 -5.51 8.57
C LEU A 39 -2.32 -5.95 9.63
N SER A 40 -2.57 -7.24 9.72
CA SER A 40 -3.43 -7.83 10.73
C SER A 40 -2.64 -8.08 12.01
N ARG A 41 -3.28 -7.78 13.15
CA ARG A 41 -2.76 -8.07 14.49
C ARG A 41 -3.59 -9.10 15.23
N TYR A 42 -4.69 -9.52 14.64
CA TYR A 42 -5.59 -10.50 15.23
C TYR A 42 -6.37 -11.24 14.13
N PRO A 43 -6.57 -12.54 14.23
CA PRO A 43 -6.06 -13.46 15.27
C PRO A 43 -4.58 -13.84 15.12
N ASN A 44 -3.98 -13.53 13.96
CA ASN A 44 -2.60 -13.87 13.63
C ASN A 44 -1.79 -12.57 13.47
N ASP A 45 -0.79 -12.38 14.32
CA ASP A 45 -0.05 -11.13 14.45
C ASP A 45 0.84 -10.77 13.26
N ASP A 46 1.02 -11.67 12.29
CA ASP A 46 2.01 -11.51 11.22
C ASP A 46 1.42 -11.57 9.81
N GLU A 47 0.12 -11.30 9.67
CA GLU A 47 -0.50 -11.27 8.34
C GLU A 47 -0.39 -9.88 7.69
N ALA A 48 0.12 -9.85 6.46
CA ALA A 48 0.09 -8.70 5.59
C ALA A 48 -0.86 -8.96 4.42
N PHE A 49 -1.77 -8.02 4.17
CA PHE A 49 -2.70 -8.07 3.08
C PHE A 49 -2.48 -6.88 2.15
N LEU A 50 -2.18 -7.16 0.89
CA LEU A 50 -2.09 -6.17 -0.18
C LEU A 50 -3.09 -6.54 -1.27
N GLN A 51 -4.10 -5.70 -1.47
CA GLN A 51 -5.12 -5.87 -2.48
C GLN A 51 -4.98 -4.80 -3.55
N ILE A 52 -5.02 -5.23 -4.80
CA ILE A 52 -5.04 -4.36 -5.96
C ILE A 52 -6.32 -4.67 -6.72
N TYR A 53 -7.16 -3.67 -6.85
CA TYR A 53 -8.43 -3.76 -7.56
C TYR A 53 -8.41 -2.85 -8.78
N PHE A 54 -8.87 -3.36 -9.90
CA PHE A 54 -9.06 -2.59 -11.14
C PHE A 54 -10.19 -3.17 -11.98
N ASP A 55 -10.79 -2.32 -12.79
CA ASP A 55 -11.76 -2.69 -13.81
C ASP A 55 -11.13 -2.52 -15.18
N THR A 56 -11.42 -3.44 -16.10
CA THR A 56 -10.87 -3.39 -17.45
C THR A 56 -11.78 -4.14 -18.44
N ASP A 57 -11.57 -3.87 -19.74
CA ASP A 57 -12.15 -4.69 -20.78
C ASP A 57 -11.63 -6.14 -20.66
N PRO A 58 -12.51 -7.17 -20.76
CA PRO A 58 -12.10 -8.57 -20.71
C PRO A 58 -10.95 -8.91 -21.66
N ALA A 59 -10.89 -8.29 -22.84
CA ALA A 59 -9.80 -8.51 -23.80
C ALA A 59 -8.45 -7.96 -23.35
N LYS A 60 -8.43 -7.02 -22.40
CA LYS A 60 -7.22 -6.38 -21.86
C LYS A 60 -6.79 -6.96 -20.51
N ARG A 61 -7.61 -7.83 -19.89
CA ARG A 61 -7.38 -8.34 -18.53
C ARG A 61 -5.96 -8.84 -18.30
N GLU A 62 -5.52 -9.79 -19.10
CA GLU A 62 -4.20 -10.43 -18.94
C GLU A 62 -3.06 -9.40 -19.03
N LYS A 63 -3.16 -8.47 -20.00
CA LYS A 63 -2.17 -7.40 -20.16
C LYS A 63 -2.14 -6.50 -18.93
N MET A 64 -3.30 -6.12 -18.39
CA MET A 64 -3.39 -5.26 -17.22
C MET A 64 -2.85 -5.94 -15.96
N THR A 65 -3.23 -7.20 -15.72
CA THR A 65 -2.66 -8.01 -14.61
C THR A 65 -1.15 -8.05 -14.70
N GLN A 66 -0.60 -8.28 -15.90
CA GLN A 66 0.85 -8.34 -16.07
C GLN A 66 1.54 -7.00 -15.80
N ILE A 67 0.97 -5.88 -16.22
CA ILE A 67 1.49 -4.55 -15.91
C ILE A 67 1.51 -4.32 -14.41
N ILE A 68 0.41 -4.62 -13.73
CA ILE A 68 0.28 -4.47 -12.28
C ILE A 68 1.35 -5.29 -11.53
N MET A 69 1.52 -6.55 -11.89
CA MET A 69 2.53 -7.40 -11.28
C MET A 69 3.96 -6.94 -11.59
N ASN A 70 4.22 -6.50 -12.82
CA ASN A 70 5.54 -5.99 -13.21
C ASN A 70 5.91 -4.72 -12.44
N GLU A 71 4.98 -3.79 -12.24
CA GLU A 71 5.26 -2.56 -11.48
C GLU A 71 5.50 -2.86 -9.99
N LEU A 72 4.75 -3.79 -9.39
CA LEU A 72 5.03 -4.26 -8.03
C LEU A 72 6.42 -4.91 -7.92
N GLN A 73 6.78 -5.76 -8.89
CA GLN A 73 8.11 -6.37 -8.96
C GLN A 73 9.22 -5.34 -9.13
N LYS A 74 9.02 -4.29 -9.92
CA LYS A 74 9.98 -3.18 -10.04
C LYS A 74 10.22 -2.48 -8.72
N ILE A 75 9.17 -2.19 -7.96
CA ILE A 75 9.33 -1.60 -6.63
C ILE A 75 10.12 -2.54 -5.71
N ALA A 76 9.89 -3.84 -5.79
CA ALA A 76 10.64 -4.83 -5.00
C ALA A 76 12.09 -5.01 -5.46
N GLN A 77 12.43 -4.68 -6.71
CA GLN A 77 13.78 -4.80 -7.27
C GLN A 77 14.58 -3.50 -7.15
N ASP A 78 13.97 -2.38 -7.48
CA ASP A 78 14.62 -1.08 -7.64
C ASP A 78 14.30 -0.10 -6.51
N GLY A 79 13.20 -0.33 -5.80
CA GLY A 79 12.61 0.62 -4.87
C GLY A 79 11.80 1.71 -5.56
N PRO A 80 10.96 2.46 -4.82
CA PRO A 80 10.26 3.63 -5.33
C PRO A 80 11.21 4.82 -5.52
N ALA A 81 10.87 5.72 -6.42
CA ALA A 81 11.66 6.95 -6.64
C ALA A 81 11.73 7.79 -5.36
N ALA A 82 12.91 8.34 -5.05
CA ALA A 82 13.14 9.15 -3.85
C ALA A 82 12.19 10.36 -3.75
N GLU A 83 11.83 10.96 -4.88
CA GLU A 83 10.84 12.05 -4.93
C GLU A 83 9.46 11.60 -4.42
N HIS A 84 9.04 10.37 -4.74
CA HIS A 84 7.78 9.81 -4.25
C HIS A 84 7.81 9.61 -2.74
N ILE A 85 8.92 9.09 -2.21
CA ILE A 85 9.11 8.93 -0.78
C ILE A 85 8.99 10.28 -0.05
N ASN A 86 9.65 11.32 -0.54
CA ASN A 86 9.59 12.64 0.07
C ASN A 86 8.16 13.22 0.08
N LYS A 87 7.45 13.14 -1.04
CA LYS A 87 6.04 13.58 -1.13
C LYS A 87 5.13 12.78 -0.20
N THR A 88 5.36 11.47 -0.08
CA THR A 88 4.61 10.61 0.83
C THR A 88 4.87 10.99 2.30
N LYS A 89 6.12 11.30 2.68
CA LYS A 89 6.46 11.80 4.01
C LYS A 89 5.67 13.05 4.35
N GLU A 90 5.76 14.07 3.49
CA GLU A 90 5.06 15.33 3.68
C GLU A 90 3.54 15.12 3.83
N PHE A 91 2.95 14.30 2.95
CA PHE A 91 1.53 13.97 3.01
C PHE A 91 1.16 13.29 4.32
N MET A 92 1.91 12.27 4.75
CA MET A 92 1.62 11.52 5.97
C MET A 92 1.74 12.38 7.22
N LEU A 93 2.77 13.21 7.32
CA LEU A 93 2.97 14.12 8.46
C LEU A 93 1.88 15.19 8.52
N LYS A 94 1.50 15.76 7.39
CA LYS A 94 0.37 16.71 7.33
C LYS A 94 -0.92 16.03 7.76
N LYS A 95 -1.23 14.87 7.19
CA LYS A 95 -2.44 14.10 7.53
C LYS A 95 -2.47 13.73 9.01
N HIS A 96 -1.36 13.29 9.59
CA HIS A 96 -1.25 13.00 11.02
C HIS A 96 -1.59 14.22 11.88
N THR A 97 -1.03 15.39 11.55
CA THR A 97 -1.34 16.65 12.26
C THR A 97 -2.83 17.01 12.20
N GLU A 98 -3.49 16.72 11.08
CA GLU A 98 -4.93 16.93 10.92
C GLU A 98 -5.74 15.90 11.74
N GLN A 99 -5.37 14.62 11.66
CA GLN A 99 -6.04 13.52 12.37
C GLN A 99 -5.97 13.63 13.90
N MET A 100 -4.86 14.12 14.44
CA MET A 100 -4.72 14.34 15.89
C MET A 100 -5.79 15.29 16.48
N LYS A 101 -6.49 16.04 15.65
CA LYS A 101 -7.60 16.92 16.07
C LYS A 101 -8.95 16.17 16.15
N GLU A 102 -8.99 14.94 15.65
CA GLU A 102 -10.21 14.15 15.54
C GLU A 102 -10.33 13.14 16.67
N ASN A 103 -11.50 13.08 17.31
CA ASN A 103 -11.78 12.10 18.38
C ASN A 103 -11.63 10.65 17.90
N GLY A 104 -12.00 10.38 16.64
CA GLY A 104 -11.88 9.06 16.04
C GLY A 104 -10.45 8.56 15.96
N TYR A 105 -9.49 9.45 15.70
CA TYR A 105 -8.06 9.13 15.72
C TYR A 105 -7.64 8.61 17.10
N TRP A 106 -7.90 9.36 18.16
CA TRP A 106 -7.52 8.98 19.52
C TRP A 106 -8.22 7.71 20.00
N LEU A 107 -9.48 7.52 19.62
CA LEU A 107 -10.18 6.27 19.92
C LEU A 107 -9.48 5.06 19.28
N ASN A 108 -9.04 5.19 18.02
CA ASN A 108 -8.28 4.13 17.34
C ASN A 108 -6.93 3.89 18.01
N ILE A 109 -6.16 4.95 18.32
CA ILE A 109 -4.87 4.83 19.03
C ILE A 109 -5.03 4.12 20.37
N LEU A 110 -6.04 4.50 21.16
CA LEU A 110 -6.33 3.85 22.44
C LEU A 110 -6.70 2.38 22.26
N ASN A 111 -7.52 2.05 21.26
CA ASN A 111 -7.86 0.66 20.94
C ASN A 111 -6.61 -0.15 20.60
N GLN A 112 -5.74 0.37 19.73
CA GLN A 112 -4.47 -0.29 19.37
C GLN A 112 -3.60 -0.52 20.61
N TYR A 113 -3.51 0.48 21.49
CA TYR A 113 -2.72 0.37 22.72
C TYR A 113 -3.29 -0.66 23.70
N TYR A 114 -4.60 -0.63 23.98
CA TYR A 114 -5.20 -1.51 24.97
C TYR A 114 -5.33 -2.96 24.49
N TRP A 115 -5.71 -3.18 23.24
CA TRP A 115 -5.90 -4.52 22.69
C TRP A 115 -4.58 -5.20 22.29
N TYR A 116 -3.69 -4.47 21.65
CA TYR A 116 -2.48 -5.05 21.04
C TYR A 116 -1.18 -4.62 21.72
N LYS A 117 -1.26 -3.76 22.75
CA LYS A 117 -0.10 -3.16 23.40
C LYS A 117 0.85 -2.44 22.43
N ALA A 118 0.27 -1.92 21.36
CA ALA A 118 0.98 -1.25 20.29
C ALA A 118 0.85 0.27 20.41
N ASP A 119 1.97 0.96 20.61
CA ASP A 119 2.03 2.42 20.52
C ASP A 119 2.16 2.81 19.05
N MET A 120 1.08 3.40 18.50
CA MET A 120 0.99 3.77 17.09
C MET A 120 1.12 5.28 16.85
N ASP A 121 1.42 6.07 17.88
CA ASP A 121 1.45 7.53 17.81
C ASP A 121 2.78 8.15 18.25
N SER A 122 3.30 7.80 19.44
CA SER A 122 4.38 8.53 20.11
C SER A 122 5.64 8.77 19.26
N ASN A 123 5.97 7.85 18.35
CA ASN A 123 7.13 7.94 17.48
C ASN A 123 6.76 8.04 15.98
N PHE A 124 5.51 8.37 15.67
CA PHE A 124 5.02 8.36 14.29
C PHE A 124 5.85 9.24 13.36
N GLN A 125 6.10 10.49 13.77
CA GLN A 125 6.90 11.42 12.97
C GLN A 125 8.31 10.89 12.72
N GLN A 126 9.00 10.42 13.75
CA GLN A 126 10.37 9.89 13.61
C GLN A 126 10.41 8.68 12.68
N VAL A 127 9.42 7.79 12.81
CA VAL A 127 9.32 6.60 11.95
C VAL A 127 9.11 7.03 10.50
N VAL A 128 8.16 7.92 10.22
CA VAL A 128 7.89 8.42 8.85
C VAL A 128 9.14 9.07 8.26
N GLU A 129 9.82 9.94 9.00
CA GLU A 129 11.04 10.61 8.55
C GLU A 129 12.19 9.65 8.26
N SER A 130 12.28 8.54 9.00
CA SER A 130 13.34 7.53 8.84
C SER A 130 13.19 6.65 7.61
N ILE A 131 12.00 6.54 7.01
CA ILE A 131 11.76 5.65 5.87
C ILE A 131 12.60 6.05 4.66
N THR A 132 13.25 5.08 4.06
CA THR A 132 14.05 5.23 2.84
C THR A 132 13.44 4.45 1.66
N PRO A 133 13.81 4.73 0.42
CA PRO A 133 13.43 3.90 -0.72
C PRO A 133 13.82 2.42 -0.54
N GLU A 134 14.97 2.16 0.08
CA GLU A 134 15.45 0.80 0.34
C GLU A 134 14.58 0.07 1.37
N ASP A 135 14.08 0.76 2.41
CA ASP A 135 13.15 0.13 3.37
C ASP A 135 11.87 -0.33 2.67
N VAL A 136 11.29 0.50 1.77
CA VAL A 136 10.08 0.15 1.02
C VAL A 136 10.34 -0.99 0.04
N LYS A 137 11.49 -0.98 -0.63
CA LYS A 137 11.94 -2.06 -1.50
C LYS A 137 12.02 -3.39 -0.75
N GLN A 138 12.70 -3.42 0.38
CA GLN A 138 12.84 -4.64 1.18
C GLN A 138 11.50 -5.14 1.71
N PHE A 139 10.61 -4.22 2.08
CA PHE A 139 9.26 -4.58 2.51
C PHE A 139 8.44 -5.19 1.36
N ALA A 140 8.45 -4.58 0.17
CA ALA A 140 7.79 -5.12 -1.01
C ALA A 140 8.36 -6.49 -1.42
N LYS A 141 9.68 -6.64 -1.36
CA LYS A 141 10.36 -7.90 -1.64
C LYS A 141 9.92 -9.01 -0.67
N ALA A 142 9.89 -8.73 0.63
CA ALA A 142 9.43 -9.67 1.64
C ALA A 142 7.98 -10.12 1.43
N LEU A 143 7.09 -9.23 0.96
CA LEU A 143 5.72 -9.59 0.60
C LEU A 143 5.67 -10.54 -0.60
N LEU A 144 6.45 -10.27 -1.66
CA LEU A 144 6.48 -11.10 -2.87
C LEU A 144 7.12 -12.48 -2.61
N GLU A 145 8.13 -12.56 -1.76
CA GLU A 145 8.82 -13.82 -1.41
C GLU A 145 7.90 -14.82 -0.69
N GLN A 146 6.78 -14.37 -0.11
CA GLN A 146 5.76 -15.27 0.45
C GLN A 146 5.09 -16.14 -0.63
N ASN A 147 5.16 -15.73 -1.90
CA ASN A 147 4.56 -16.41 -3.05
C ASN A 147 3.07 -16.81 -2.81
N ASN A 148 2.34 -15.96 -2.10
CA ASN A 148 0.94 -16.15 -1.74
C ASN A 148 0.10 -15.09 -2.45
N CYS A 149 -0.13 -15.28 -3.76
CA CYS A 149 -0.92 -14.38 -4.60
C CYS A 149 -2.18 -15.09 -5.09
N ILE A 150 -3.32 -14.42 -4.96
CA ILE A 150 -4.61 -14.90 -5.46
C ILE A 150 -5.13 -13.89 -6.47
N GLU A 151 -5.38 -14.33 -7.70
CA GLU A 151 -6.06 -13.54 -8.73
C GLU A 151 -7.52 -13.96 -8.80
N VAL A 152 -8.43 -12.97 -8.71
CA VAL A 152 -9.87 -13.16 -8.87
C VAL A 152 -10.37 -12.26 -9.99
N SER A 153 -11.04 -12.83 -10.98
CA SER A 153 -11.65 -12.10 -12.09
C SER A 153 -13.15 -12.33 -12.14
N LEU A 154 -13.92 -11.26 -12.21
CA LEU A 154 -15.35 -11.27 -12.45
C LEU A 154 -15.62 -10.84 -13.90
N CYS A 155 -16.19 -11.76 -14.69
CA CYS A 155 -16.59 -11.48 -16.07
C CYS A 155 -18.10 -11.68 -16.20
N PHE A 156 -18.81 -10.70 -16.75
CA PHE A 156 -20.20 -10.89 -17.15
C PHE A 156 -20.24 -11.63 -18.49
N LEU A 157 -20.75 -12.84 -18.49
CA LEU A 157 -21.13 -13.52 -19.72
C LEU A 157 -22.35 -12.77 -20.28
N ARG A 158 -22.21 -12.13 -21.43
CA ARG A 158 -23.39 -11.74 -22.23
C ARG A 158 -23.99 -13.04 -22.76
N LEU A 159 -25.13 -13.45 -22.18
CA LEU A 159 -26.00 -14.46 -22.74
C LEU A 159 -26.66 -13.92 -24.00
#